data_01ab33645bed32aebb2d54d075d69c95
#
_entry.id   01ab33645bed32aebb2d54d075d69c95
#
_cell.length_a   1.000
_cell.length_b   1.000
_cell.length_c   1.000
_cell.angle_alpha   90.00
_cell.angle_beta   90.00
_cell.angle_gamma   90.00
#
_symmetry.space_group_name_H-M   'P 1'
#
loop_
_entity.id
_entity.type
_entity.pdbx_description
1 polymer ?
#
loop_
_entity_poly.entity_id
_entity_poly.type
_entity_poly.pdbx_seq_one_letter_code
_entity_poly.pdbx_strand_id
1 'polypeptide(L)'
;MSRELREKNRLSWNIATRAHNSHKKDQAGFLKGGGSTLWQEEIDLLGDLSGKRLAHLQCNAGQDSLSLASLGARVTGVDISDDAIEFARRLSTESGIEATFERADIYDWLADAAEKGERFDVAFCSYGALPWIPDLDTWAKGVFGILERGGRLVLIEFHPVGMMFDEKWELRYPYATGSKPFEWKEGVGDYVAMSGEGLAPSGYETGVEKYENPHPCYEFCWGTAQIIDALIRAGFALEQFVEYPYATGYRQGEKMRELPGKRFAPPEGLPDIPLMYSLSAVRPRS
;
A
#
# COMPACT_ATOMS: atom_id res chain seq x y z
N MET A 1 6.12 -0.27 19.13
CA MET A 1 6.72 -1.55 18.68
C MET A 1 8.21 -1.35 18.57
N SER A 2 8.99 -2.34 19.00
CA SER A 2 10.44 -2.23 18.93
C SER A 2 10.92 -2.19 17.47
N ARG A 3 12.08 -1.57 17.22
CA ARG A 3 12.78 -1.59 15.93
C ARG A 3 13.03 -3.04 15.45
N GLU A 4 13.20 -3.96 16.41
CA GLU A 4 13.37 -5.39 16.14
C GLU A 4 12.22 -6.03 15.37
N LEU A 5 10.96 -5.72 15.69
CA LEU A 5 9.81 -6.30 14.97
C LEU A 5 9.69 -5.74 13.56
N ARG A 6 10.00 -4.44 13.36
CA ARG A 6 10.02 -3.85 12.02
C ARG A 6 11.14 -4.47 11.16
N GLU A 7 12.28 -4.81 11.79
CA GLU A 7 13.36 -5.50 11.10
C GLU A 7 12.96 -6.93 10.69
N LYS A 8 12.18 -7.64 11.51
CA LYS A 8 11.61 -8.94 11.11
C LYS A 8 10.64 -8.78 9.93
N ASN A 9 9.78 -7.76 9.95
CA ASN A 9 8.92 -7.43 8.81
C ASN A 9 9.75 -7.15 7.54
N ARG A 10 10.85 -6.42 7.64
CA ARG A 10 11.75 -6.16 6.51
C ARG A 10 12.26 -7.46 5.88
N LEU A 11 12.77 -8.39 6.71
CA LEU A 11 13.28 -9.68 6.21
C LEU A 11 12.18 -10.50 5.56
N SER A 12 10.99 -10.51 6.15
CA SER A 12 9.83 -11.20 5.60
C SER A 12 9.40 -10.63 4.25
N TRP A 13 9.38 -9.30 4.13
CA TRP A 13 9.05 -8.60 2.88
C TRP A 13 10.09 -8.81 1.79
N ASN A 14 11.37 -8.93 2.11
CA ASN A 14 12.40 -9.28 1.12
C ASN A 14 12.09 -10.60 0.41
N ILE A 15 11.66 -11.62 1.15
CA ILE A 15 11.27 -12.91 0.57
C ILE A 15 9.99 -12.78 -0.27
N ALA A 16 8.95 -12.15 0.30
CA ALA A 16 7.68 -11.99 -0.38
C ALA A 16 7.80 -11.18 -1.69
N THR A 17 8.58 -10.11 -1.69
CA THR A 17 8.79 -9.28 -2.90
C THR A 17 9.34 -10.09 -4.07
N ARG A 18 10.28 -11.01 -3.82
CA ARG A 18 10.83 -11.87 -4.88
C ARG A 18 9.76 -12.78 -5.47
N ALA A 19 8.96 -13.42 -4.62
CA ALA A 19 7.88 -14.28 -5.05
C ALA A 19 6.82 -13.50 -5.83
N HIS A 20 6.34 -12.38 -5.28
CA HIS A 20 5.32 -11.55 -5.92
C HIS A 20 5.73 -11.07 -7.31
N ASN A 21 6.99 -10.68 -7.49
CA ASN A 21 7.46 -10.21 -8.80
C ASN A 21 7.74 -11.37 -9.78
N SER A 22 7.97 -12.59 -9.29
CA SER A 22 8.14 -13.77 -10.15
C SER A 22 6.85 -14.16 -10.88
N HIS A 23 5.69 -13.72 -10.39
CA HIS A 23 4.39 -13.99 -11.01
C HIS A 23 3.95 -12.97 -12.05
N LYS A 24 4.74 -11.91 -12.25
CA LYS A 24 4.41 -10.80 -13.15
C LYS A 24 5.31 -10.84 -14.38
N LYS A 25 4.70 -10.90 -15.57
CA LYS A 25 5.41 -10.84 -16.84
C LYS A 25 6.13 -9.52 -17.01
N ASP A 26 6.60 -9.22 -18.20
CA ASP A 26 7.37 -8.01 -18.54
C ASP A 26 6.75 -6.71 -18.02
N GLN A 27 7.10 -6.36 -16.78
CA GLN A 27 6.61 -5.15 -16.11
C GLN A 27 7.21 -3.88 -16.72
N ALA A 28 8.48 -3.94 -17.11
CA ALA A 28 9.17 -2.81 -17.72
C ALA A 28 8.59 -2.46 -19.09
N GLY A 29 8.36 -3.47 -19.95
CA GLY A 29 7.70 -3.31 -21.24
C GLY A 29 6.27 -2.80 -21.12
N PHE A 30 5.52 -3.32 -20.13
CA PHE A 30 4.16 -2.88 -19.83
C PHE A 30 4.11 -1.38 -19.50
N LEU A 31 4.93 -0.92 -18.56
CA LEU A 31 5.00 0.50 -18.17
C LEU A 31 5.51 1.39 -19.30
N LYS A 32 6.57 0.96 -20.00
CA LYS A 32 7.11 1.69 -21.18
C LYS A 32 6.08 1.82 -22.29
N GLY A 33 5.19 0.84 -22.44
CA GLY A 33 4.08 0.86 -23.38
C GLY A 33 2.90 1.74 -22.97
N GLY A 34 3.00 2.47 -21.85
CA GLY A 34 1.92 3.31 -21.31
C GLY A 34 0.94 2.57 -20.41
N GLY A 35 1.27 1.34 -19.99
CA GLY A 35 0.51 0.60 -19.00
C GLY A 35 0.58 1.27 -17.62
N SER A 36 -0.46 1.08 -16.80
CA SER A 36 -0.54 1.59 -15.43
C SER A 36 -1.00 0.49 -14.49
N THR A 37 -0.46 0.48 -13.28
CA THR A 37 -0.90 -0.42 -12.21
C THR A 37 -1.96 0.22 -11.32
N LEU A 38 -2.23 1.52 -11.50
CA LEU A 38 -3.21 2.26 -10.71
C LEU A 38 -4.65 1.93 -11.16
N TRP A 39 -5.52 1.90 -10.19
CA TRP A 39 -6.96 1.74 -10.39
C TRP A 39 -7.64 3.09 -10.59
N GLN A 40 -8.83 3.07 -11.18
CA GLN A 40 -9.59 4.30 -11.43
C GLN A 40 -9.90 5.06 -10.14
N GLU A 41 -10.15 4.32 -9.04
CA GLU A 41 -10.42 4.88 -7.71
C GLU A 41 -9.25 5.72 -7.18
N GLU A 42 -8.02 5.29 -7.45
CA GLU A 42 -6.80 6.04 -7.09
C GLU A 42 -6.63 7.26 -7.97
N ILE A 43 -6.81 7.11 -9.28
CA ILE A 43 -6.66 8.19 -10.27
C ILE A 43 -7.67 9.31 -9.97
N ASP A 44 -8.92 8.95 -9.69
CA ASP A 44 -9.98 9.92 -9.37
C ASP A 44 -9.69 10.68 -8.06
N LEU A 45 -9.18 9.96 -7.05
CA LEU A 45 -8.85 10.55 -5.76
C LEU A 45 -7.59 11.43 -5.83
N LEU A 46 -6.59 11.02 -6.61
CA LEU A 46 -5.34 11.75 -6.80
C LEU A 46 -5.53 13.02 -7.66
N GLY A 47 -6.40 12.99 -8.66
CA GLY A 47 -6.62 14.10 -9.60
C GLY A 47 -5.35 14.47 -10.36
N ASP A 48 -5.16 15.76 -10.68
CA ASP A 48 -4.00 16.23 -11.45
C ASP A 48 -2.71 16.17 -10.62
N LEU A 49 -1.75 15.38 -11.12
CA LEU A 49 -0.42 15.18 -10.55
C LEU A 49 0.69 15.93 -11.31
N SER A 50 0.37 16.66 -12.37
CA SER A 50 1.35 17.32 -13.24
C SER A 50 2.29 18.24 -12.44
N GLY A 51 3.58 17.89 -12.41
CA GLY A 51 4.64 18.62 -11.72
C GLY A 51 4.60 18.54 -10.19
N LYS A 52 3.66 17.82 -9.60
CA LYS A 52 3.55 17.64 -8.14
C LYS A 52 4.70 16.82 -7.58
N ARG A 53 5.21 17.22 -6.42
CA ARG A 53 6.12 16.39 -5.62
C ARG A 53 5.28 15.40 -4.81
N LEU A 54 5.49 14.12 -5.03
CA LEU A 54 4.71 13.06 -4.41
C LEU A 54 5.62 12.11 -3.61
N ALA A 55 5.30 11.90 -2.34
CA ALA A 55 5.88 10.86 -1.52
C ALA A 55 4.97 9.63 -1.55
N HIS A 56 5.45 8.51 -2.08
CA HIS A 56 4.74 7.23 -2.03
C HIS A 56 5.27 6.42 -0.84
N LEU A 57 4.45 6.35 0.20
CA LEU A 57 4.81 5.72 1.47
C LEU A 57 4.61 4.21 1.38
N GLN A 58 5.63 3.43 1.79
CA GLN A 58 5.62 1.95 1.74
C GLN A 58 5.32 1.44 0.33
N CYS A 59 6.11 1.96 -0.62
CA CYS A 59 5.88 1.83 -2.07
C CYS A 59 6.12 0.44 -2.64
N ASN A 60 6.49 -0.54 -1.81
CA ASN A 60 6.85 -1.90 -2.24
C ASN A 60 7.84 -1.87 -3.44
N ALA A 61 7.60 -2.68 -4.46
CA ALA A 61 8.47 -2.83 -5.64
C ALA A 61 8.27 -1.72 -6.72
N GLY A 62 7.59 -0.62 -6.39
CA GLY A 62 7.60 0.64 -7.13
C GLY A 62 6.72 0.70 -8.38
N GLN A 63 5.91 -0.31 -8.71
CA GLN A 63 5.07 -0.29 -9.90
C GLN A 63 4.10 0.89 -9.90
N ASP A 64 3.39 1.11 -8.78
CA ASP A 64 2.46 2.23 -8.63
C ASP A 64 3.21 3.56 -8.62
N SER A 65 4.41 3.62 -8.01
CA SER A 65 5.26 4.81 -8.05
C SER A 65 5.60 5.23 -9.47
N LEU A 66 5.94 4.28 -10.34
CA LEU A 66 6.25 4.56 -11.75
C LEU A 66 4.99 4.93 -12.54
N SER A 67 3.85 4.31 -12.22
CA SER A 67 2.56 4.70 -12.79
C SER A 67 2.18 6.14 -12.41
N LEU A 68 2.40 6.54 -11.14
CA LEU A 68 2.22 7.92 -10.66
C LEU A 68 3.17 8.91 -11.37
N ALA A 69 4.43 8.50 -11.58
CA ALA A 69 5.38 9.32 -12.35
C ALA A 69 4.95 9.50 -13.81
N SER A 70 4.37 8.46 -14.43
CA SER A 70 3.80 8.56 -15.78
C SER A 70 2.62 9.52 -15.86
N LEU A 71 1.92 9.80 -14.75
CA LEU A 71 0.89 10.85 -14.65
C LEU A 71 1.47 12.26 -14.42
N GLY A 72 2.80 12.41 -14.47
CA GLY A 72 3.50 13.69 -14.37
C GLY A 72 3.96 14.09 -12.97
N ALA A 73 3.83 13.23 -11.96
CA ALA A 73 4.36 13.47 -10.63
C ALA A 73 5.89 13.32 -10.60
N ARG A 74 6.55 14.07 -9.71
CA ARG A 74 7.93 13.83 -9.26
C ARG A 74 7.87 12.96 -8.03
N VAL A 75 8.08 11.66 -8.20
CA VAL A 75 7.82 10.65 -7.18
C VAL A 75 9.08 10.32 -6.39
N THR A 76 8.96 10.31 -5.06
CA THR A 76 9.88 9.66 -4.14
C THR A 76 9.14 8.51 -3.46
N GLY A 77 9.52 7.28 -3.75
CA GLY A 77 9.00 6.07 -3.12
C GLY A 77 9.91 5.64 -1.97
N VAL A 78 9.32 5.25 -0.85
CA VAL A 78 10.05 4.72 0.31
C VAL A 78 9.48 3.40 0.75
N ASP A 79 10.37 2.43 1.02
CA ASP A 79 10.01 1.12 1.57
C ASP A 79 11.12 0.59 2.48
N ILE A 80 10.74 -0.27 3.42
CA ILE A 80 11.69 -0.90 4.34
C ILE A 80 12.44 -2.07 3.70
N SER A 81 11.87 -2.71 2.68
CA SER A 81 12.44 -3.88 2.01
C SER A 81 13.58 -3.50 1.07
N ASP A 82 14.73 -4.13 1.27
CA ASP A 82 15.90 -3.95 0.39
C ASP A 82 15.59 -4.45 -1.03
N ASP A 83 14.98 -5.65 -1.13
CA ASP A 83 14.67 -6.29 -2.40
C ASP A 83 13.59 -5.52 -3.18
N ALA A 84 12.62 -4.93 -2.47
CA ALA A 84 11.59 -4.10 -3.08
C ALA A 84 12.20 -2.84 -3.72
N ILE A 85 13.07 -2.14 -2.99
CA ILE A 85 13.71 -0.93 -3.49
C ILE A 85 14.73 -1.22 -4.59
N GLU A 86 15.49 -2.31 -4.50
CA GLU A 86 16.38 -2.74 -5.57
C GLU A 86 15.60 -3.03 -6.85
N PHE A 87 14.49 -3.76 -6.72
CA PHE A 87 13.58 -4.04 -7.83
C PHE A 87 13.00 -2.74 -8.43
N ALA A 88 12.50 -1.83 -7.60
CA ALA A 88 11.92 -0.57 -8.04
C ALA A 88 12.91 0.29 -8.83
N ARG A 89 14.16 0.39 -8.36
CA ARG A 89 15.24 1.11 -9.07
C ARG A 89 15.56 0.49 -10.42
N ARG A 90 15.64 -0.84 -10.48
CA ARG A 90 15.85 -1.58 -11.74
C ARG A 90 14.68 -1.35 -12.69
N LEU A 91 13.45 -1.49 -12.21
CA LEU A 91 12.24 -1.29 -13.01
C LEU A 91 12.14 0.14 -13.57
N SER A 92 12.52 1.15 -12.78
CA SER A 92 12.63 2.54 -13.22
C SER A 92 13.62 2.67 -14.38
N THR A 93 14.81 2.08 -14.25
CA THR A 93 15.84 2.10 -15.29
C THR A 93 15.37 1.40 -16.58
N GLU A 94 14.80 0.20 -16.46
CA GLU A 94 14.37 -0.63 -17.58
C GLU A 94 13.15 -0.04 -18.31
N SER A 95 12.20 0.55 -17.59
CA SER A 95 11.04 1.22 -18.18
C SER A 95 11.35 2.60 -18.75
N GLY A 96 12.44 3.23 -18.29
CA GLY A 96 12.80 4.61 -18.66
C GLY A 96 11.91 5.67 -17.96
N ILE A 97 11.15 5.30 -16.93
CA ILE A 97 10.31 6.20 -16.14
C ILE A 97 11.08 6.59 -14.87
N GLU A 98 11.34 7.89 -14.71
CA GLU A 98 12.15 8.41 -13.61
C GLU A 98 11.34 8.50 -12.31
N ALA A 99 11.86 7.91 -11.24
CA ALA A 99 11.42 8.10 -9.87
C ALA A 99 12.59 7.88 -8.91
N THR A 100 12.53 8.48 -7.73
CA THR A 100 13.51 8.26 -6.65
C THR A 100 12.99 7.17 -5.73
N PHE A 101 13.86 6.22 -5.33
CA PHE A 101 13.50 5.15 -4.41
C PHE A 101 14.49 5.08 -3.24
N GLU A 102 13.95 5.13 -2.02
CA GLU A 102 14.73 5.14 -0.78
C GLU A 102 14.39 3.92 0.09
N ARG A 103 15.42 3.17 0.50
CA ARG A 103 15.25 2.09 1.46
C ARG A 103 15.35 2.66 2.86
N ALA A 104 14.23 2.74 3.57
CA ALA A 104 14.19 3.23 4.94
C ALA A 104 12.99 2.64 5.71
N ASP A 105 13.11 2.62 7.04
CA ASP A 105 11.95 2.52 7.92
C ASP A 105 11.12 3.80 7.77
N ILE A 106 9.81 3.69 7.63
CA ILE A 106 8.96 4.85 7.36
C ILE A 106 9.03 5.92 8.46
N TYR A 107 9.18 5.55 9.72
CA TYR A 107 9.30 6.51 10.81
C TYR A 107 10.60 7.30 10.76
N ASP A 108 11.71 6.58 10.49
CA ASP A 108 13.02 7.20 10.35
C ASP A 108 13.02 8.16 9.14
N TRP A 109 12.44 7.70 8.01
CA TRP A 109 12.37 8.51 6.79
C TRP A 109 11.51 9.78 6.96
N LEU A 110 10.33 9.66 7.58
CA LEU A 110 9.46 10.81 7.83
C LEU A 110 10.11 11.84 8.74
N ALA A 111 10.84 11.39 9.76
CA ALA A 111 11.59 12.27 10.65
C ALA A 111 12.72 12.99 9.92
N ASP A 112 13.53 12.24 9.17
CA ASP A 112 14.66 12.78 8.39
C ASP A 112 14.21 13.77 7.32
N ALA A 113 13.16 13.44 6.56
CA ALA A 113 12.61 14.34 5.55
C ALA A 113 12.09 15.65 6.16
N ALA A 114 11.40 15.57 7.30
CA ALA A 114 10.92 16.74 8.01
C ALA A 114 12.08 17.61 8.54
N GLU A 115 13.15 17.00 9.09
CA GLU A 115 14.34 17.69 9.59
C GLU A 115 15.11 18.39 8.45
N LYS A 116 15.24 17.73 7.30
CA LYS A 116 15.85 18.31 6.08
C LYS A 116 15.00 19.41 5.44
N GLY A 117 13.77 19.61 5.91
CA GLY A 117 12.85 20.57 5.32
C GLY A 117 12.26 20.11 3.98
N GLU A 118 12.33 18.83 3.66
CA GLU A 118 11.70 18.29 2.47
C GLU A 118 10.18 18.42 2.57
N ARG A 119 9.54 18.81 1.45
CA ARG A 119 8.09 18.99 1.42
C ARG A 119 7.52 18.43 0.14
N PHE A 120 6.31 17.87 0.26
CA PHE A 120 5.57 17.22 -0.81
C PHE A 120 4.18 17.85 -0.95
N ASP A 121 3.69 17.92 -2.19
CA ASP A 121 2.31 18.33 -2.47
C ASP A 121 1.33 17.23 -2.12
N VAL A 122 1.75 15.97 -2.29
CA VAL A 122 0.94 14.77 -2.04
C VAL A 122 1.77 13.73 -1.29
N ALA A 123 1.21 13.16 -0.24
CA ALA A 123 1.63 11.88 0.31
C ALA A 123 0.61 10.83 -0.12
N PHE A 124 1.08 9.76 -0.72
CA PHE A 124 0.24 8.67 -1.19
C PHE A 124 0.56 7.39 -0.43
N CYS A 125 -0.47 6.66 -0.03
CA CYS A 125 -0.35 5.39 0.68
C CYS A 125 -1.43 4.45 0.16
N SER A 126 -1.05 3.28 -0.37
CA SER A 126 -1.97 2.32 -0.98
C SER A 126 -1.85 0.93 -0.38
N TYR A 127 -2.92 0.24 -0.47
CA TYR A 127 -3.25 -1.15 -0.13
C TYR A 127 -2.28 -1.94 0.76
N GLY A 128 -2.74 -2.25 1.97
CA GLY A 128 -2.00 -3.09 2.89
C GLY A 128 -0.77 -2.41 3.51
N ALA A 129 -0.73 -1.07 3.55
CA ALA A 129 0.37 -0.33 4.15
C ALA A 129 0.17 -0.10 5.66
N LEU A 130 -1.04 0.25 6.09
CA LEU A 130 -1.33 0.54 7.50
C LEU A 130 -1.19 -0.66 8.45
N PRO A 131 -1.39 -1.93 8.04
CA PRO A 131 -1.10 -3.07 8.91
C PRO A 131 0.35 -3.13 9.41
N TRP A 132 1.29 -2.50 8.72
CA TRP A 132 2.71 -2.47 9.10
C TRP A 132 3.07 -1.30 10.02
N ILE A 133 2.10 -0.43 10.34
CA ILE A 133 2.27 0.76 11.17
C ILE A 133 1.90 0.47 12.62
N PRO A 134 2.88 0.38 13.55
CA PRO A 134 2.62 0.09 14.97
C PRO A 134 2.09 1.28 15.76
N ASP A 135 2.28 2.51 15.27
CA ASP A 135 1.91 3.76 15.94
C ASP A 135 1.35 4.74 14.92
N LEU A 136 0.03 4.77 14.79
CA LEU A 136 -0.67 5.65 13.86
C LEU A 136 -0.47 7.13 14.18
N ASP A 137 -0.35 7.50 15.45
CA ASP A 137 -0.19 8.90 15.84
C ASP A 137 1.17 9.47 15.40
N THR A 138 2.23 8.69 15.61
CA THR A 138 3.57 9.07 15.16
C THR A 138 3.64 9.10 13.63
N TRP A 139 3.05 8.11 12.96
CA TRP A 139 2.97 8.08 11.50
C TRP A 139 2.21 9.27 10.95
N ALA A 140 0.99 9.54 11.45
CA ALA A 140 0.16 10.65 10.96
C ALA A 140 0.84 12.01 11.16
N LYS A 141 1.51 12.24 12.31
CA LYS A 141 2.29 13.46 12.56
C LYS A 141 3.48 13.58 11.60
N GLY A 142 4.18 12.48 11.32
CA GLY A 142 5.27 12.46 10.35
C GLY A 142 4.79 12.82 8.95
N VAL A 143 3.70 12.20 8.50
CA VAL A 143 3.09 12.51 7.18
C VAL A 143 2.64 13.96 7.10
N PHE A 144 1.99 14.47 8.16
CA PHE A 144 1.63 15.89 8.25
C PHE A 144 2.87 16.79 8.14
N GLY A 145 3.97 16.40 8.78
CA GLY A 145 5.22 17.15 8.82
C GLY A 145 5.87 17.34 7.45
N ILE A 146 5.80 16.34 6.57
CA ILE A 146 6.42 16.38 5.25
C ILE A 146 5.55 17.02 4.16
N LEU A 147 4.28 17.29 4.41
CA LEU A 147 3.40 17.93 3.43
C LEU A 147 3.60 19.45 3.41
N GLU A 148 3.46 20.04 2.23
CA GLU A 148 3.31 21.49 2.10
C GLU A 148 2.01 21.97 2.78
N ARG A 149 1.91 23.26 3.09
CA ARG A 149 0.64 23.87 3.49
C ARG A 149 -0.34 23.84 2.30
N GLY A 150 -1.48 23.18 2.47
CA GLY A 150 -2.42 22.87 1.41
C GLY A 150 -2.08 21.58 0.63
N GLY A 151 -0.99 20.90 0.99
CA GLY A 151 -0.70 19.55 0.55
C GLY A 151 -1.60 18.52 1.22
N ARG A 152 -1.74 17.37 0.60
CA ARG A 152 -2.72 16.36 1.04
C ARG A 152 -2.15 14.97 1.18
N LEU A 153 -2.69 14.21 2.10
CA LEU A 153 -2.60 12.76 2.16
C LEU A 153 -3.73 12.17 1.32
N VAL A 154 -3.39 11.24 0.47
CA VAL A 154 -4.30 10.35 -0.25
C VAL A 154 -4.02 8.93 0.21
N LEU A 155 -5.00 8.29 0.80
CA LEU A 155 -4.93 6.93 1.31
C LEU A 155 -6.01 6.09 0.67
N ILE A 156 -5.64 4.92 0.16
CA ILE A 156 -6.58 3.89 -0.26
C ILE A 156 -6.12 2.55 0.34
N GLU A 157 -7.02 1.87 1.04
CA GLU A 157 -6.64 0.74 1.87
C GLU A 157 -7.74 -0.32 1.94
N PHE A 158 -7.36 -1.55 2.26
CA PHE A 158 -8.32 -2.60 2.56
C PHE A 158 -9.11 -2.27 3.82
N HIS A 159 -10.42 -2.48 3.75
CA HIS A 159 -11.29 -2.16 4.87
C HIS A 159 -11.14 -3.17 6.00
N PRO A 160 -10.99 -2.74 7.26
CA PRO A 160 -10.79 -3.65 8.39
C PRO A 160 -11.93 -4.65 8.59
N VAL A 161 -13.14 -4.38 8.12
CA VAL A 161 -14.25 -5.35 8.14
C VAL A 161 -13.94 -6.54 7.24
N GLY A 162 -13.41 -6.32 6.03
CA GLY A 162 -13.01 -7.40 5.12
C GLY A 162 -11.88 -8.25 5.72
N MET A 163 -10.96 -7.59 6.41
CA MET A 163 -9.80 -8.25 7.05
C MET A 163 -10.17 -9.07 8.29
N MET A 164 -11.42 -9.03 8.76
CA MET A 164 -11.89 -9.92 9.84
C MET A 164 -12.13 -11.36 9.37
N PHE A 165 -12.23 -11.59 8.07
CA PHE A 165 -12.49 -12.91 7.49
C PHE A 165 -11.18 -13.57 7.06
N ASP A 166 -11.15 -14.90 7.11
CA ASP A 166 -10.08 -15.70 6.53
C ASP A 166 -10.34 -15.98 5.03
N GLU A 167 -9.45 -16.71 4.37
CA GLU A 167 -9.57 -17.12 2.96
C GLU A 167 -10.81 -17.96 2.65
N LYS A 168 -11.40 -18.59 3.68
CA LYS A 168 -12.65 -19.35 3.58
C LYS A 168 -13.90 -18.51 3.82
N TRP A 169 -13.71 -17.22 4.10
CA TRP A 169 -14.75 -16.27 4.50
C TRP A 169 -15.44 -16.65 5.81
N GLU A 170 -14.67 -17.21 6.73
CA GLU A 170 -15.08 -17.41 8.11
C GLU A 170 -14.56 -16.24 8.98
N LEU A 171 -15.41 -15.72 9.86
CA LEU A 171 -15.04 -14.66 10.79
C LEU A 171 -13.98 -15.17 11.77
N ARG A 172 -12.76 -14.62 11.71
CA ARG A 172 -11.60 -15.21 12.38
C ARG A 172 -10.76 -14.17 13.12
N TYR A 173 -10.64 -12.96 12.61
CA TYR A 173 -9.73 -11.95 13.11
C TYR A 173 -10.47 -10.78 13.74
N PRO A 174 -9.89 -10.08 14.73
CA PRO A 174 -10.52 -8.91 15.31
C PRO A 174 -10.50 -7.72 14.36
N TYR A 175 -11.49 -6.86 14.50
CA TYR A 175 -11.56 -5.59 13.78
C TYR A 175 -10.40 -4.64 14.10
N ALA A 176 -9.88 -4.68 15.34
CA ALA A 176 -8.75 -3.89 15.78
C ALA A 176 -7.93 -4.65 16.82
N THR A 177 -6.61 -4.58 16.71
CA THR A 177 -5.68 -5.24 17.64
C THR A 177 -5.16 -4.30 18.74
N GLY A 178 -5.39 -2.99 18.60
CA GLY A 178 -4.78 -1.98 19.46
C GLY A 178 -3.25 -2.00 19.35
N SER A 179 -2.56 -2.01 20.48
CA SER A 179 -1.09 -2.00 20.52
C SER A 179 -0.43 -3.37 20.36
N LYS A 180 -1.20 -4.45 20.22
CA LYS A 180 -0.66 -5.82 20.11
C LYS A 180 -0.75 -6.27 18.66
N PRO A 181 0.38 -6.57 17.99
CA PRO A 181 0.35 -7.11 16.65
C PRO A 181 -0.12 -8.56 16.60
N PHE A 182 -0.65 -8.97 15.45
CA PHE A 182 -0.65 -10.36 15.05
C PHE A 182 0.74 -10.80 14.64
N GLU A 183 1.13 -12.00 15.06
CA GLU A 183 2.32 -12.67 14.57
C GLU A 183 1.90 -13.72 13.54
N TRP A 184 2.41 -13.58 12.33
CA TRP A 184 2.34 -14.58 11.28
C TRP A 184 3.66 -15.32 11.23
N LYS A 185 3.70 -16.55 11.71
CA LYS A 185 4.91 -17.37 11.77
C LYS A 185 5.45 -17.74 10.40
N GLU A 186 4.54 -17.87 9.44
CA GLU A 186 4.80 -18.17 8.05
C GLU A 186 5.21 -16.93 7.23
N GLY A 187 5.32 -15.77 7.89
CA GLY A 187 5.69 -14.51 7.26
C GLY A 187 4.61 -13.94 6.33
N VAL A 188 5.02 -12.94 5.55
CA VAL A 188 4.18 -12.36 4.49
C VAL A 188 3.88 -13.43 3.44
N GLY A 189 2.61 -13.65 3.13
CA GLY A 189 2.16 -14.67 2.19
C GLY A 189 2.34 -14.27 0.73
N ASP A 190 2.25 -15.25 -0.18
CA ASP A 190 2.25 -15.00 -1.62
C ASP A 190 0.85 -14.70 -2.14
N TYR A 191 0.36 -13.52 -1.83
CA TYR A 191 -0.97 -13.08 -2.22
C TYR A 191 -1.08 -12.74 -3.72
N VAL A 192 0.04 -12.56 -4.43
CA VAL A 192 0.03 -12.36 -5.89
C VAL A 192 -0.30 -13.67 -6.59
N ALA A 193 0.28 -14.80 -6.15
CA ALA A 193 -0.11 -16.12 -6.65
C ALA A 193 -1.61 -16.40 -6.42
N MET A 194 -2.15 -16.02 -5.27
CA MET A 194 -3.57 -16.19 -4.93
C MET A 194 -4.50 -15.30 -5.75
N SER A 195 -4.09 -14.05 -6.01
CA SER A 195 -4.90 -13.06 -6.74
C SER A 195 -4.77 -13.17 -8.27
N GLY A 196 -3.70 -13.81 -8.76
CA GLY A 196 -3.46 -14.03 -10.19
C GLY A 196 -3.39 -12.72 -10.98
N GLU A 197 -4.11 -12.67 -12.11
CA GLU A 197 -4.15 -11.49 -12.98
C GLU A 197 -4.62 -10.21 -12.29
N GLY A 198 -5.33 -10.32 -11.16
CA GLY A 198 -5.79 -9.16 -10.40
C GLY A 198 -4.64 -8.25 -9.93
N LEU A 199 -3.51 -8.85 -9.55
CA LEU A 199 -2.32 -8.13 -9.09
C LEU A 199 -1.14 -8.21 -10.08
N ALA A 200 -1.38 -8.68 -11.29
CA ALA A 200 -0.39 -8.79 -12.36
C ALA A 200 -0.89 -8.15 -13.67
N PRO A 201 -1.10 -6.81 -13.71
CA PRO A 201 -1.64 -6.15 -14.91
C PRO A 201 -0.72 -6.23 -16.14
N SER A 202 0.58 -6.48 -15.95
CA SER A 202 1.52 -6.80 -17.04
C SER A 202 1.34 -8.23 -17.60
N GLY A 203 0.44 -9.00 -17.03
CA GLY A 203 0.19 -10.42 -17.29
C GLY A 203 0.71 -11.30 -16.16
N TYR A 204 -0.09 -12.33 -15.82
CA TYR A 204 0.28 -13.32 -14.83
C TYR A 204 1.05 -14.48 -15.47
N GLU A 205 2.04 -15.01 -14.75
CA GLU A 205 2.72 -16.26 -15.06
C GLU A 205 2.98 -17.05 -13.78
N THR A 206 3.16 -18.38 -13.92
CA THR A 206 3.55 -19.19 -12.78
C THR A 206 5.01 -18.92 -12.44
N GLY A 207 5.23 -18.26 -11.30
CA GLY A 207 6.55 -17.97 -10.76
C GLY A 207 7.01 -19.03 -9.77
N VAL A 208 7.30 -18.62 -8.54
CA VAL A 208 7.70 -19.54 -7.46
C VAL A 208 6.57 -20.53 -7.17
N GLU A 209 6.80 -21.83 -7.39
CA GLU A 209 5.78 -22.87 -7.18
C GLU A 209 5.66 -23.31 -5.71
N LYS A 210 6.75 -23.26 -4.95
CA LYS A 210 6.80 -23.61 -3.53
C LYS A 210 7.30 -22.42 -2.75
N TYR A 211 6.34 -21.60 -2.33
CA TYR A 211 6.64 -20.43 -1.55
C TYR A 211 6.77 -20.81 -0.08
N GLU A 212 7.91 -20.45 0.52
CA GLU A 212 8.17 -20.54 1.95
C GLU A 212 8.82 -19.26 2.42
N ASN A 213 8.31 -18.68 3.51
CA ASN A 213 8.91 -17.51 4.12
C ASN A 213 9.39 -17.86 5.53
N PRO A 214 10.72 -17.97 5.75
CA PRO A 214 11.28 -18.38 7.04
C PRO A 214 11.24 -17.27 8.10
N HIS A 215 10.82 -16.05 7.72
CA HIS A 215 10.82 -14.89 8.59
C HIS A 215 9.40 -14.55 9.02
N PRO A 216 9.06 -14.62 10.32
CA PRO A 216 7.75 -14.20 10.80
C PRO A 216 7.53 -12.71 10.55
N CYS A 217 6.27 -12.32 10.38
CA CYS A 217 5.89 -10.92 10.31
C CYS A 217 4.83 -10.54 11.35
N TYR A 218 4.68 -9.24 11.55
CA TYR A 218 3.88 -8.65 12.62
C TYR A 218 2.99 -7.56 12.06
N GLU A 219 1.68 -7.76 12.09
CA GLU A 219 0.66 -6.87 11.55
C GLU A 219 -0.25 -6.31 12.62
N PHE A 220 -0.76 -5.11 12.40
CA PHE A 220 -1.77 -4.45 13.21
C PHE A 220 -3.09 -4.36 12.46
N CYS A 221 -4.20 -4.58 13.14
CA CYS A 221 -5.51 -4.24 12.62
C CYS A 221 -5.92 -2.90 13.21
N TRP A 222 -6.20 -1.95 12.35
CA TRP A 222 -6.67 -0.61 12.70
C TRP A 222 -8.09 -0.41 12.22
N GLY A 223 -9.01 -0.09 13.14
CA GLY A 223 -10.35 0.31 12.78
C GLY A 223 -10.36 1.68 12.09
N THR A 224 -11.30 1.91 11.17
CA THR A 224 -11.41 3.19 10.43
C THR A 224 -11.46 4.40 11.35
N ALA A 225 -12.18 4.31 12.48
CA ALA A 225 -12.25 5.39 13.47
C ALA A 225 -10.87 5.72 14.08
N GLN A 226 -10.02 4.73 14.32
CA GLN A 226 -8.68 4.95 14.87
C GLN A 226 -7.77 5.66 13.86
N ILE A 227 -7.89 5.32 12.57
CA ILE A 227 -7.14 5.96 11.49
C ILE A 227 -7.56 7.42 11.36
N ILE A 228 -8.87 7.68 11.26
CA ILE A 228 -9.44 9.03 11.16
C ILE A 228 -9.02 9.88 12.36
N ASP A 229 -9.13 9.36 13.58
CA ASP A 229 -8.80 10.07 14.80
C ASP A 229 -7.30 10.42 14.89
N ALA A 230 -6.40 9.52 14.46
CA ALA A 230 -4.97 9.79 14.38
C ALA A 230 -4.65 10.96 13.40
N LEU A 231 -5.33 11.00 12.25
CA LEU A 231 -5.18 12.08 11.27
C LEU A 231 -5.69 13.43 11.84
N ILE A 232 -6.86 13.41 12.49
CA ILE A 232 -7.42 14.62 13.13
C ILE A 232 -6.47 15.13 14.22
N ARG A 233 -5.94 14.25 15.09
CA ARG A 233 -4.96 14.64 16.13
C ARG A 233 -3.64 15.16 15.56
N ALA A 234 -3.25 14.71 14.37
CA ALA A 234 -2.08 15.24 13.67
C ALA A 234 -2.31 16.63 13.07
N GLY A 235 -3.57 17.08 12.96
CA GLY A 235 -3.95 18.40 12.43
C GLY A 235 -4.49 18.39 11.01
N PHE A 236 -4.74 17.22 10.43
CA PHE A 236 -5.37 17.11 9.11
C PHE A 236 -6.84 17.55 9.15
N ALA A 237 -7.29 18.20 8.08
CA ALA A 237 -8.71 18.37 7.77
C ALA A 237 -9.11 17.29 6.76
N LEU A 238 -10.06 16.44 7.13
CA LEU A 238 -10.60 15.42 6.23
C LEU A 238 -11.44 16.08 5.13
N GLU A 239 -11.21 15.67 3.89
CA GLU A 239 -11.99 16.15 2.73
C GLU A 239 -12.96 15.10 2.23
N GLN A 240 -12.54 13.83 2.23
CA GLN A 240 -13.33 12.74 1.70
C GLN A 240 -13.03 11.44 2.44
N PHE A 241 -14.06 10.61 2.62
CA PHE A 241 -13.97 9.21 3.02
C PHE A 241 -15.02 8.43 2.26
N VAL A 242 -14.62 7.40 1.52
CA VAL A 242 -15.51 6.55 0.72
C VAL A 242 -15.20 5.09 1.03
N GLU A 243 -16.26 4.29 1.20
CA GLU A 243 -16.18 2.84 1.37
C GLU A 243 -16.65 2.13 0.10
N TYR A 244 -15.96 1.05 -0.27
CA TYR A 244 -16.26 0.26 -1.47
C TYR A 244 -16.63 -1.18 -1.07
N PRO A 245 -17.73 -1.75 -1.61
CA PRO A 245 -18.14 -3.12 -1.31
C PRO A 245 -17.34 -4.17 -2.12
N TYR A 246 -16.13 -3.81 -2.54
CA TYR A 246 -15.20 -4.66 -3.27
C TYR A 246 -13.76 -4.26 -2.95
N ALA A 247 -12.81 -5.16 -3.27
CA ALA A 247 -11.39 -4.90 -3.31
C ALA A 247 -10.90 -4.88 -4.76
N THR A 248 -9.95 -3.98 -5.07
CA THR A 248 -9.30 -3.92 -6.39
C THR A 248 -8.11 -4.88 -6.42
N GLY A 249 -8.07 -5.76 -7.42
CA GLY A 249 -6.96 -6.68 -7.68
C GLY A 249 -6.75 -7.78 -6.64
N TYR A 250 -6.99 -7.52 -5.38
CA TYR A 250 -6.75 -8.45 -4.28
C TYR A 250 -7.93 -9.41 -4.10
N ARG A 251 -7.64 -10.71 -4.17
CA ARG A 251 -8.60 -11.79 -3.97
C ARG A 251 -8.30 -12.52 -2.66
N GLN A 252 -9.11 -12.30 -1.65
CA GLN A 252 -9.03 -13.01 -0.37
C GLN A 252 -9.77 -14.35 -0.44
N GLY A 253 -9.18 -15.33 -1.13
CA GLY A 253 -9.73 -16.66 -1.27
C GLY A 253 -10.67 -16.86 -2.47
N GLU A 254 -10.92 -18.13 -2.78
CA GLU A 254 -11.59 -18.54 -4.03
C GLU A 254 -13.08 -18.21 -4.09
N LYS A 255 -13.73 -18.02 -2.94
CA LYS A 255 -15.17 -17.79 -2.84
C LYS A 255 -15.61 -16.38 -3.24
N MET A 256 -14.68 -15.42 -3.36
CA MET A 256 -15.02 -14.06 -3.77
C MET A 256 -15.57 -14.02 -5.20
N ARG A 257 -16.55 -13.15 -5.40
CA ARG A 257 -17.12 -12.92 -6.73
C ARG A 257 -16.25 -11.94 -7.51
N GLU A 258 -15.78 -12.34 -8.69
CA GLU A 258 -15.09 -11.43 -9.59
C GLU A 258 -16.11 -10.51 -10.30
N LEU A 259 -15.87 -9.22 -10.23
CA LEU A 259 -16.61 -8.16 -10.91
C LEU A 259 -15.79 -7.62 -12.10
N PRO A 260 -16.40 -6.87 -13.03
CA PRO A 260 -15.67 -6.25 -14.12
C PRO A 260 -14.49 -5.41 -13.64
N GLY A 261 -13.38 -5.44 -14.37
CA GLY A 261 -12.17 -4.69 -14.07
C GLY A 261 -11.34 -5.27 -12.92
N LYS A 262 -11.38 -6.59 -12.73
CA LYS A 262 -10.60 -7.28 -11.67
C LYS A 262 -10.88 -6.75 -10.27
N ARG A 263 -12.15 -6.45 -9.98
CA ARG A 263 -12.64 -6.16 -8.65
C ARG A 263 -13.24 -7.40 -8.04
N PHE A 264 -13.12 -7.58 -6.72
CA PHE A 264 -13.58 -8.77 -6.01
C PHE A 264 -14.52 -8.35 -4.88
N ALA A 265 -15.75 -8.88 -4.93
CA ALA A 265 -16.80 -8.66 -3.94
C ALA A 265 -16.95 -9.87 -3.00
N PRO A 266 -17.65 -9.74 -1.87
CA PRO A 266 -17.93 -10.86 -0.98
C PRO A 266 -18.55 -12.05 -1.71
N PRO A 267 -18.44 -13.28 -1.17
CA PRO A 267 -19.11 -14.47 -1.70
C PRO A 267 -20.60 -14.29 -1.90
N GLU A 268 -21.19 -15.07 -2.82
CA GLU A 268 -22.63 -15.15 -2.95
C GLU A 268 -23.30 -15.56 -1.62
N GLY A 269 -24.43 -14.93 -1.33
CA GLY A 269 -25.19 -15.19 -0.11
C GLY A 269 -24.74 -14.37 1.11
N LEU A 270 -23.62 -13.67 1.03
CA LEU A 270 -23.25 -12.66 2.03
C LEU A 270 -23.72 -11.26 1.57
N PRO A 271 -24.09 -10.40 2.53
CA PRO A 271 -24.40 -9.00 2.21
C PRO A 271 -23.13 -8.29 1.68
N ASP A 272 -23.34 -7.24 0.91
CA ASP A 272 -22.26 -6.33 0.55
C ASP A 272 -21.76 -5.62 1.81
N ILE A 273 -20.50 -5.88 2.13
CA ILE A 273 -19.77 -5.22 3.22
C ILE A 273 -18.60 -4.43 2.63
N PRO A 274 -18.12 -3.38 3.28
CA PRO A 274 -16.97 -2.64 2.77
C PRO A 274 -15.72 -3.52 2.81
N LEU A 275 -15.04 -3.66 1.66
CA LEU A 275 -13.77 -4.40 1.52
C LEU A 275 -12.58 -3.48 1.29
N MET A 276 -12.83 -2.25 0.94
CA MET A 276 -11.84 -1.22 0.68
C MET A 276 -12.41 0.15 1.09
N TYR A 277 -11.56 1.09 1.42
CA TYR A 277 -11.93 2.48 1.60
C TYR A 277 -10.86 3.41 1.00
N SER A 278 -11.27 4.62 0.68
CA SER A 278 -10.36 5.71 0.31
C SER A 278 -10.59 6.93 1.20
N LEU A 279 -9.51 7.68 1.42
CA LEU A 279 -9.51 8.87 2.26
C LEU A 279 -8.61 9.94 1.63
N SER A 280 -9.10 11.19 1.62
CA SER A 280 -8.30 12.37 1.37
C SER A 280 -8.34 13.30 2.58
N ALA A 281 -7.16 13.78 3.00
CA ALA A 281 -7.02 14.69 4.13
C ALA A 281 -5.96 15.75 3.80
N VAL A 282 -6.28 17.01 4.02
CA VAL A 282 -5.41 18.14 3.68
C VAL A 282 -4.67 18.68 4.91
N ARG A 283 -3.41 19.07 4.74
CA ARG A 283 -2.72 19.94 5.70
C ARG A 283 -3.25 21.37 5.50
N PRO A 284 -3.96 21.97 6.48
CA PRO A 284 -4.51 23.31 6.32
C PRO A 284 -3.46 24.37 5.98
N ARG A 285 -3.87 25.42 5.25
CA ARG A 285 -3.00 26.54 4.85
C ARG A 285 -2.74 27.52 6.00
N SER A 286 -3.67 27.57 6.95
CA SER A 286 -3.61 28.46 8.11
C SER A 286 -3.22 27.71 9.38
#